data_c8f7b84d7cdbed78957fd8b40bd87843
#
_entry.id   c8f7b84d7cdbed78957fd8b40bd87843
#
_cell.length_a   1.000
_cell.length_b   1.000
_cell.length_c   1.000
_cell.angle_alpha   90.00
_cell.angle_beta   90.00
_cell.angle_gamma   90.00
#
_symmetry.space_group_name_H-M   'P 1'
#
loop_
_entity.id
_entity.type
_entity.pdbx_description
1 polymer ?
#
loop_
_entity_poly.entity_id
_entity_poly.type
_entity_poly.pdbx_seq_one_letter_code
_entity_poly.pdbx_strand_id
1 'polypeptide(L)'
;MQDAVITTPIEPRTNQLLAALPETEWTRWQVLLEAVEMPLGQVLYEPGAGLSHVYFPTTAIVSLLYVMENGASAEIAVVGNEGIVGISLFMGGESTPGRAVVQSAGFGYRLRAQTVKDEFNRAGAVLHLLLRYIQALITQMAQTAVCNRHHTLDQQLCRWLLLSLDRLPGNELVMTQELIANMLGVRREGVTEAATRLQQSGLIRYSRGRISVLDRAGLEKRTCECYAVVKKEYDRLLPHTTAV
;
A
#
# COMPACT_ATOMS: atom_id res chain seq x y z
N MET A 1 -10.83 20.73 15.18
CA MET A 1 -11.23 19.38 15.58
C MET A 1 -9.96 18.56 15.63
N GLN A 2 -9.63 18.04 16.81
CA GLN A 2 -8.49 17.15 16.97
C GLN A 2 -8.83 15.84 16.27
N ASP A 3 -8.02 15.48 15.26
CA ASP A 3 -8.08 14.15 14.65
C ASP A 3 -7.90 13.12 15.75
N ALA A 4 -8.85 12.21 15.89
CA ALA A 4 -8.73 11.11 16.82
C ALA A 4 -7.53 10.26 16.36
N VAL A 5 -6.40 10.42 17.03
CA VAL A 5 -5.28 9.50 16.89
C VAL A 5 -5.82 8.14 17.34
N ILE A 6 -5.94 7.21 16.39
CA ILE A 6 -6.31 5.83 16.71
C ILE A 6 -5.18 5.30 17.60
N THR A 7 -5.46 5.16 18.90
CA THR A 7 -4.47 4.77 19.91
C THR A 7 -4.50 3.26 20.21
N THR A 8 -5.40 2.53 19.57
CA THR A 8 -5.56 1.08 19.78
C THR A 8 -5.53 0.34 18.45
N PRO A 9 -4.92 -0.87 18.41
CA PRO A 9 -4.99 -1.73 17.23
C PRO A 9 -6.45 -2.03 16.88
N ILE A 10 -6.79 -1.86 15.60
CA ILE A 10 -8.09 -2.26 15.06
C ILE A 10 -8.06 -3.78 14.82
N GLU A 11 -9.22 -4.43 14.89
CA GLU A 11 -9.37 -5.87 14.69
C GLU A 11 -8.54 -6.39 13.48
N PRO A 12 -7.83 -7.52 13.61
CA PRO A 12 -6.96 -8.05 12.54
C PRO A 12 -7.68 -8.28 11.22
N ARG A 13 -8.94 -8.71 11.26
CA ARG A 13 -9.78 -8.94 10.08
C ARG A 13 -10.20 -7.65 9.33
N THR A 14 -9.82 -6.48 9.82
CA THR A 14 -9.86 -5.25 9.02
C THR A 14 -8.89 -5.33 7.83
N ASN A 15 -7.83 -6.12 7.94
CA ASN A 15 -7.04 -6.51 6.78
C ASN A 15 -7.80 -7.57 5.97
N GLN A 16 -8.03 -7.29 4.68
CA GLN A 16 -8.88 -8.10 3.80
C GLN A 16 -8.30 -9.50 3.55
N LEU A 17 -6.97 -9.67 3.52
CA LEU A 17 -6.37 -11.00 3.39
C LEU A 17 -6.62 -11.84 4.64
N LEU A 18 -6.50 -11.24 5.83
CA LEU A 18 -6.80 -11.94 7.09
C LEU A 18 -8.29 -12.25 7.19
N ALA A 19 -9.16 -11.36 6.72
CA ALA A 19 -10.60 -11.58 6.68
C ALA A 19 -11.01 -12.70 5.71
N ALA A 20 -10.25 -12.87 4.62
CA ALA A 20 -10.50 -13.90 3.59
C ALA A 20 -9.96 -15.30 3.96
N LEU A 21 -9.27 -15.44 5.09
CA LEU A 21 -8.81 -16.75 5.56
C LEU A 21 -10.02 -17.63 5.94
N PRO A 22 -10.03 -18.91 5.53
CA PRO A 22 -11.00 -19.86 6.07
C PRO A 22 -10.88 -19.98 7.59
N GLU A 23 -11.95 -20.31 8.27
CA GLU A 23 -12.01 -20.26 9.75
C GLU A 23 -10.99 -21.17 10.44
N THR A 24 -10.66 -22.31 9.80
CA THR A 24 -9.62 -23.22 10.30
C THR A 24 -8.23 -22.60 10.31
N GLU A 25 -7.89 -21.87 9.24
CA GLU A 25 -6.62 -21.14 9.10
C GLU A 25 -6.60 -19.91 10.00
N TRP A 26 -7.71 -19.20 10.07
CA TRP A 26 -7.86 -18.05 10.95
C TRP A 26 -7.63 -18.44 12.43
N THR A 27 -8.26 -19.50 12.90
CA THR A 27 -8.10 -19.98 14.28
C THR A 27 -6.64 -20.27 14.63
N ARG A 28 -5.85 -20.77 13.67
CA ARG A 28 -4.41 -21.00 13.85
C ARG A 28 -3.59 -19.72 13.87
N TRP A 29 -3.95 -18.75 13.02
CA TRP A 29 -3.15 -17.52 12.84
C TRP A 29 -3.44 -16.46 13.89
N GLN A 30 -4.69 -16.29 14.30
CA GLN A 30 -5.10 -15.21 15.20
C GLN A 30 -4.30 -15.14 16.50
N VAL A 31 -3.91 -16.30 17.06
CA VAL A 31 -3.12 -16.39 18.31
C VAL A 31 -1.62 -16.10 18.11
N LEU A 32 -1.17 -16.06 16.86
CA LEU A 32 0.22 -15.79 16.46
C LEU A 32 0.43 -14.39 15.92
N LEU A 33 -0.66 -13.66 15.64
CA LEU A 33 -0.61 -12.30 15.16
C LEU A 33 -0.20 -11.35 16.29
N GLU A 34 0.82 -10.55 16.03
CA GLU A 34 1.29 -9.51 16.96
C GLU A 34 0.84 -8.15 16.43
N ALA A 35 0.06 -7.40 17.21
CA ALA A 35 -0.32 -6.03 16.88
C ALA A 35 0.92 -5.13 16.93
N VAL A 36 1.07 -4.27 15.93
CA VAL A 36 2.20 -3.35 15.83
C VAL A 36 1.74 -1.96 15.41
N GLU A 37 2.32 -0.94 16.03
CA GLU A 37 2.26 0.42 15.53
C GLU A 37 3.20 0.54 14.33
N MET A 38 2.78 1.28 13.32
CA MET A 38 3.51 1.52 12.08
C MET A 38 3.67 3.04 11.90
N PRO A 39 4.65 3.66 12.57
CA PRO A 39 4.86 5.11 12.48
C PRO A 39 5.37 5.53 11.10
N LEU A 40 5.01 6.75 10.70
CA LEU A 40 5.43 7.35 9.43
C LEU A 40 6.96 7.27 9.27
N GLY A 41 7.42 6.79 8.12
CA GLY A 41 8.83 6.70 7.78
C GLY A 41 9.54 5.45 8.36
N GLN A 42 8.86 4.62 9.14
CA GLN A 42 9.45 3.37 9.61
C GLN A 42 9.80 2.46 8.43
N VAL A 43 11.04 1.99 8.43
CA VAL A 43 11.50 0.97 7.48
C VAL A 43 11.19 -0.41 8.04
N LEU A 44 10.42 -1.20 7.28
CA LEU A 44 10.07 -2.57 7.65
C LEU A 44 11.14 -3.57 7.21
N TYR A 45 11.75 -3.32 6.06
CA TYR A 45 12.94 -4.02 5.58
C TYR A 45 13.77 -3.18 4.60
N GLU A 46 15.07 -3.41 4.58
CA GLU A 46 16.04 -2.81 3.68
C GLU A 46 16.44 -3.77 2.54
N PRO A 47 16.97 -3.25 1.42
CA PRO A 47 17.48 -4.09 0.34
C PRO A 47 18.47 -5.14 0.82
N GLY A 48 18.27 -6.39 0.41
CA GLY A 48 19.15 -7.52 0.76
C GLY A 48 18.98 -8.05 2.18
N ALA A 49 18.23 -7.38 3.05
CA ALA A 49 18.01 -7.87 4.41
C ALA A 49 17.09 -9.09 4.42
N GLY A 50 17.40 -10.07 5.26
CA GLY A 50 16.53 -11.21 5.53
C GLY A 50 15.26 -10.77 6.28
N LEU A 51 14.10 -11.20 5.81
CA LEU A 51 12.84 -10.88 6.46
C LEU A 51 12.51 -11.87 7.58
N SER A 52 12.28 -11.36 8.78
CA SER A 52 11.86 -12.15 9.93
C SER A 52 10.33 -12.22 10.09
N HIS A 53 9.61 -11.26 9.53
CA HIS A 53 8.16 -11.13 9.63
C HIS A 53 7.55 -10.67 8.30
N VAL A 54 6.29 -11.01 8.11
CA VAL A 54 5.38 -10.32 7.19
C VAL A 54 4.49 -9.37 7.97
N TYR A 55 3.93 -8.35 7.28
CA TYR A 55 3.07 -7.35 7.91
C TYR A 55 1.74 -7.26 7.17
N PHE A 56 0.66 -7.18 7.92
CA PHE A 56 -0.72 -6.98 7.47
C PHE A 56 -1.19 -5.61 7.97
N PRO A 57 -1.06 -4.55 7.16
CA PRO A 57 -1.57 -3.23 7.56
C PRO A 57 -3.09 -3.27 7.78
N THR A 58 -3.58 -2.51 8.76
CA THR A 58 -5.02 -2.30 8.97
C THR A 58 -5.42 -0.86 8.71
N THR A 59 -4.64 0.09 9.17
CA THR A 59 -4.83 1.54 8.95
C THR A 59 -3.58 2.22 8.41
N ALA A 60 -2.43 1.55 8.44
CA ALA A 60 -1.20 2.07 7.85
C ALA A 60 -1.16 1.82 6.33
N ILE A 61 -0.36 2.62 5.62
CA ILE A 61 0.03 2.35 4.23
C ILE A 61 1.54 2.16 4.18
N VAL A 62 1.98 1.17 3.41
CA VAL A 62 3.38 0.86 3.18
C VAL A 62 3.71 1.02 1.70
N SER A 63 4.75 1.79 1.39
CA SER A 63 5.33 1.91 0.05
C SER A 63 6.38 0.84 -0.16
N LEU A 64 6.30 0.15 -1.29
CA LEU A 64 7.35 -0.72 -1.79
C LEU A 64 8.20 0.07 -2.79
N LEU A 65 9.47 0.28 -2.46
CA LEU A 65 10.40 1.15 -3.17
C LEU A 65 11.55 0.34 -3.77
N TYR A 66 12.05 0.81 -4.91
CA TYR A 66 13.40 0.49 -5.36
C TYR A 66 14.29 1.69 -5.18
N VAL A 67 15.48 1.47 -4.64
CA VAL A 67 16.50 2.50 -4.41
C VAL A 67 17.66 2.24 -5.35
N MET A 68 18.03 3.24 -6.12
CA MET A 68 19.14 3.20 -7.08
C MET A 68 20.48 3.46 -6.35
N GLU A 69 21.59 3.09 -6.96
CA GLU A 69 22.94 3.32 -6.40
C GLU A 69 23.23 4.80 -6.10
N ASN A 70 22.65 5.72 -6.86
CA ASN A 70 22.76 7.17 -6.65
C ASN A 70 21.83 7.72 -5.56
N GLY A 71 21.07 6.84 -4.87
CA GLY A 71 20.13 7.20 -3.83
C GLY A 71 18.73 7.61 -4.33
N ALA A 72 18.53 7.75 -5.65
CA ALA A 72 17.18 7.99 -6.19
C ALA A 72 16.28 6.78 -5.93
N SER A 73 15.02 7.03 -5.65
CA SER A 73 14.04 5.97 -5.40
C SER A 73 12.75 6.20 -6.16
N ALA A 74 12.02 5.13 -6.40
CA ALA A 74 10.68 5.19 -6.94
C ALA A 74 9.80 4.11 -6.28
N GLU A 75 8.55 4.46 -6.01
CA GLU A 75 7.55 3.53 -5.54
C GLU A 75 7.06 2.66 -6.71
N ILE A 76 7.09 1.36 -6.50
CA ILE A 76 6.60 0.38 -7.46
C ILE A 76 5.18 -0.09 -7.11
N ALA A 77 4.83 -0.08 -5.83
CA ALA A 77 3.51 -0.44 -5.33
C ALA A 77 3.26 0.14 -3.94
N VAL A 78 1.99 0.25 -3.57
CA VAL A 78 1.52 0.54 -2.21
C VAL A 78 0.76 -0.66 -1.67
N VAL A 79 0.87 -0.89 -0.36
CA VAL A 79 0.16 -1.94 0.36
C VAL A 79 -0.54 -1.32 1.57
N GLY A 80 -1.83 -1.55 1.69
CA GLY A 80 -2.64 -1.15 2.84
C GLY A 80 -3.42 -2.34 3.39
N ASN A 81 -4.64 -2.09 3.84
CA ASN A 81 -5.50 -3.11 4.44
C ASN A 81 -5.94 -4.23 3.48
N GLU A 82 -5.70 -4.09 2.18
CA GLU A 82 -6.00 -5.13 1.18
C GLU A 82 -4.89 -6.17 1.03
N GLY A 83 -3.73 -6.01 1.69
CA GLY A 83 -2.56 -6.78 1.34
C GLY A 83 -1.64 -7.20 2.48
N ILE A 84 -0.51 -7.76 2.09
CA ILE A 84 0.58 -8.22 2.94
C ILE A 84 1.92 -7.67 2.44
N VAL A 85 2.77 -7.21 3.35
CA VAL A 85 4.15 -6.76 3.07
C VAL A 85 5.11 -7.89 3.42
N GLY A 86 6.08 -8.17 2.53
CA GLY A 86 7.10 -9.21 2.73
C GLY A 86 6.86 -10.47 1.90
N ILE A 87 6.26 -10.36 0.71
CA ILE A 87 5.95 -11.50 -0.17
C ILE A 87 7.18 -12.33 -0.56
N SER A 88 8.36 -11.72 -0.69
CA SER A 88 9.62 -12.42 -1.03
C SER A 88 9.95 -13.56 -0.06
N LEU A 89 9.49 -13.45 1.17
CA LEU A 89 9.73 -14.41 2.22
C LEU A 89 9.18 -15.82 1.91
N PHE A 90 7.98 -15.90 1.35
CA PHE A 90 7.36 -17.18 1.00
C PHE A 90 7.44 -17.51 -0.49
N MET A 91 7.96 -16.60 -1.31
CA MET A 91 8.31 -16.86 -2.71
C MET A 91 9.69 -17.56 -2.88
N GLY A 92 10.40 -17.84 -1.78
CA GLY A 92 11.68 -18.54 -1.78
C GLY A 92 12.92 -17.64 -1.83
N GLY A 93 12.74 -16.31 -1.94
CA GLY A 93 13.88 -15.38 -2.04
C GLY A 93 14.47 -14.94 -0.69
N GLU A 94 13.70 -15.08 0.40
CA GLU A 94 14.04 -14.67 1.78
C GLU A 94 14.42 -13.19 1.95
N SER A 95 14.94 -12.55 0.92
CA SER A 95 15.26 -11.13 0.82
C SER A 95 14.78 -10.55 -0.51
N THR A 96 14.87 -9.24 -0.67
CA THR A 96 14.51 -8.52 -1.89
C THR A 96 15.45 -7.35 -2.11
N PRO A 97 15.74 -6.93 -3.35
CA PRO A 97 16.45 -5.67 -3.62
C PRO A 97 15.60 -4.42 -3.34
N GLY A 98 14.33 -4.59 -3.02
CA GLY A 98 13.43 -3.49 -2.65
C GLY A 98 13.49 -3.13 -1.18
N ARG A 99 12.90 -1.98 -0.86
CA ARG A 99 12.71 -1.42 0.49
C ARG A 99 11.23 -1.27 0.77
N ALA A 100 10.79 -1.51 2.01
CA ALA A 100 9.43 -1.19 2.44
C ALA A 100 9.45 -0.13 3.53
N VAL A 101 8.69 0.95 3.31
CA VAL A 101 8.62 2.11 4.21
C VAL A 101 7.17 2.45 4.50
N VAL A 102 6.86 2.73 5.75
CA VAL A 102 5.53 3.21 6.15
C VAL A 102 5.31 4.62 5.57
N GLN A 103 4.37 4.71 4.64
CA GLN A 103 4.00 5.93 3.93
C GLN A 103 2.95 6.74 4.70
N SER A 104 2.02 6.05 5.36
CA SER A 104 1.01 6.65 6.22
C SER A 104 0.99 5.92 7.54
N ALA A 105 1.16 6.67 8.64
CA ALA A 105 1.15 6.11 9.97
C ALA A 105 -0.18 5.43 10.31
N GLY A 106 -0.13 4.39 11.10
CA GLY A 106 -1.31 3.64 11.54
C GLY A 106 -0.90 2.39 12.29
N PHE A 107 -1.73 1.37 12.17
CA PHE A 107 -1.54 0.07 12.81
C PHE A 107 -1.58 -1.06 11.78
N GLY A 108 -1.06 -2.19 12.19
CA GLY A 108 -1.15 -3.44 11.47
C GLY A 108 -0.84 -4.61 12.41
N TYR A 109 -0.74 -5.76 11.81
CA TYR A 109 -0.31 -6.99 12.49
C TYR A 109 0.92 -7.55 11.79
N ARG A 110 1.79 -8.18 12.54
CA ARG A 110 2.90 -8.94 11.98
C ARG A 110 2.79 -10.41 12.34
N LEU A 111 3.33 -11.25 11.48
CA LEU A 111 3.38 -12.69 11.67
C LEU A 111 4.79 -13.16 11.35
N ARG A 112 5.30 -14.11 12.13
CA ARG A 112 6.65 -14.65 11.91
C ARG A 112 6.76 -15.33 10.56
N ALA A 113 7.90 -15.11 9.91
CA ALA A 113 8.26 -15.69 8.62
C ALA A 113 8.00 -17.18 8.53
N GLN A 114 8.42 -17.93 9.54
CA GLN A 114 8.30 -19.39 9.55
C GLN A 114 6.84 -19.84 9.50
N THR A 115 5.94 -19.17 10.24
CA THR A 115 4.51 -19.49 10.22
C THR A 115 3.90 -19.39 8.82
N VAL A 116 4.27 -18.33 8.08
CA VAL A 116 3.77 -18.12 6.72
C VAL A 116 4.37 -19.15 5.75
N LYS A 117 5.66 -19.45 5.88
CA LYS A 117 6.34 -20.50 5.08
C LYS A 117 5.69 -21.88 5.30
N ASP A 118 5.43 -22.23 6.55
CA ASP A 118 4.82 -23.52 6.91
C ASP A 118 3.42 -23.64 6.29
N GLU A 119 2.62 -22.56 6.36
CA GLU A 119 1.28 -22.56 5.78
C GLU A 119 1.31 -22.55 4.24
N PHE A 120 2.25 -21.82 3.65
CA PHE A 120 2.45 -21.85 2.19
C PHE A 120 2.83 -23.25 1.69
N ASN A 121 3.71 -23.95 2.42
CA ASN A 121 4.14 -25.32 2.09
C ASN A 121 3.05 -26.37 2.30
N ARG A 122 2.00 -26.07 3.08
CA ARG A 122 0.81 -26.94 3.18
C ARG A 122 -0.01 -27.00 1.90
N ALA A 123 0.23 -26.07 0.96
CA ALA A 123 -0.42 -26.00 -0.35
C ALA A 123 -1.96 -25.94 -0.27
N GLY A 124 -2.49 -25.37 0.80
CA GLY A 124 -3.94 -25.23 1.06
C GLY A 124 -4.54 -23.92 0.55
N ALA A 125 -5.66 -23.52 1.15
CA ALA A 125 -6.41 -22.33 0.77
C ALA A 125 -5.58 -21.04 0.92
N VAL A 126 -4.69 -20.96 1.92
CA VAL A 126 -3.78 -19.81 2.13
C VAL A 126 -2.84 -19.62 0.94
N LEU A 127 -2.27 -20.71 0.41
CA LEU A 127 -1.42 -20.62 -0.79
C LEU A 127 -2.17 -19.96 -1.94
N HIS A 128 -3.38 -20.44 -2.25
CA HIS A 128 -4.19 -19.88 -3.34
C HIS A 128 -4.58 -18.42 -3.12
N LEU A 129 -4.88 -18.03 -1.88
CA LEU A 129 -5.17 -16.64 -1.52
C LEU A 129 -3.94 -15.75 -1.74
N LEU A 130 -2.77 -16.17 -1.24
CA LEU A 130 -1.52 -15.42 -1.39
C LEU A 130 -1.09 -15.33 -2.87
N LEU A 131 -1.26 -16.37 -3.67
CA LEU A 131 -0.96 -16.33 -5.10
C LEU A 131 -1.86 -15.34 -5.85
N ARG A 132 -3.15 -15.26 -5.53
CA ARG A 132 -4.07 -14.27 -6.11
C ARG A 132 -3.65 -12.84 -5.72
N TYR A 133 -3.28 -12.62 -4.45
CA TYR A 133 -2.75 -11.34 -4.02
C TYR A 133 -1.47 -10.96 -4.76
N ILE A 134 -0.52 -11.89 -4.91
CA ILE A 134 0.71 -11.67 -5.67
C ILE A 134 0.40 -11.26 -7.12
N GLN A 135 -0.56 -11.91 -7.76
CA GLN A 135 -1.00 -11.55 -9.12
C GLN A 135 -1.52 -10.11 -9.17
N ALA A 136 -2.38 -9.70 -8.22
CA ALA A 136 -2.88 -8.34 -8.13
C ALA A 136 -1.75 -7.32 -7.91
N LEU A 137 -0.80 -7.65 -7.02
CA LEU A 137 0.36 -6.81 -6.75
C LEU A 137 1.29 -6.68 -7.99
N ILE A 138 1.52 -7.75 -8.73
CA ILE A 138 2.27 -7.72 -10.00
C ILE A 138 1.56 -6.81 -11.00
N THR A 139 0.24 -6.87 -11.10
CA THR A 139 -0.54 -5.97 -11.96
C THR A 139 -0.35 -4.51 -11.54
N GLN A 140 -0.38 -4.21 -10.23
CA GLN A 140 -0.12 -2.86 -9.73
C GLN A 140 1.29 -2.37 -10.11
N MET A 141 2.32 -3.21 -9.95
CA MET A 141 3.70 -2.89 -10.32
C MET A 141 3.83 -2.64 -11.84
N ALA A 142 3.25 -3.49 -12.66
CA ALA A 142 3.26 -3.35 -14.12
C ALA A 142 2.55 -2.05 -14.55
N GLN A 143 1.38 -1.75 -13.99
CA GLN A 143 0.66 -0.51 -14.26
C GLN A 143 1.42 0.74 -13.78
N THR A 144 2.17 0.63 -12.68
CA THR A 144 3.04 1.73 -12.22
C THR A 144 4.13 2.01 -13.26
N ALA A 145 4.80 0.98 -13.76
CA ALA A 145 5.84 1.14 -14.79
C ALA A 145 5.30 1.77 -16.08
N VAL A 146 4.16 1.28 -16.58
CA VAL A 146 3.49 1.83 -17.77
C VAL A 146 3.05 3.28 -17.54
N CYS A 147 2.43 3.55 -16.39
CA CYS A 147 1.97 4.88 -16.02
C CYS A 147 3.11 5.90 -15.97
N ASN A 148 4.22 5.55 -15.33
CA ASN A 148 5.40 6.42 -15.23
C ASN A 148 6.03 6.73 -16.59
N ARG A 149 5.87 5.84 -17.57
CA ARG A 149 6.42 6.02 -18.92
C ARG A 149 5.52 6.84 -19.84
N HIS A 150 4.19 6.68 -19.75
CA HIS A 150 3.26 7.12 -20.79
C HIS A 150 2.27 8.21 -20.35
N HIS A 151 2.09 8.42 -19.07
CA HIS A 151 1.09 9.36 -18.54
C HIS A 151 1.73 10.63 -17.98
N THR A 152 0.96 11.72 -17.99
CA THR A 152 1.41 13.00 -17.42
C THR A 152 1.54 12.92 -15.91
N LEU A 153 2.36 13.79 -15.33
CA LEU A 153 2.54 13.85 -13.88
C LEU A 153 1.23 14.15 -13.12
N ASP A 154 0.33 14.93 -13.71
CA ASP A 154 -1.01 15.17 -13.16
C ASP A 154 -1.80 13.86 -13.03
N GLN A 155 -1.78 13.03 -14.07
CA GLN A 155 -2.45 11.72 -14.07
C GLN A 155 -1.80 10.75 -13.08
N GLN A 156 -0.47 10.73 -13.02
CA GLN A 156 0.28 9.92 -12.05
C GLN A 156 -0.06 10.33 -10.61
N LEU A 157 -0.09 11.63 -10.33
CA LEU A 157 -0.44 12.15 -9.00
C LEU A 157 -1.90 11.82 -8.63
N CYS A 158 -2.85 11.97 -9.56
CA CYS A 158 -4.24 11.58 -9.33
C CYS A 158 -4.36 10.08 -9.02
N ARG A 159 -3.70 9.22 -9.80
CA ARG A 159 -3.67 7.77 -9.56
C ARG A 159 -3.10 7.43 -8.18
N TRP A 160 -1.97 8.03 -7.84
CA TRP A 160 -1.29 7.81 -6.57
C TRP A 160 -2.16 8.24 -5.38
N LEU A 161 -2.81 9.40 -5.45
CA LEU A 161 -3.75 9.88 -4.44
C LEU A 161 -4.94 8.91 -4.27
N LEU A 162 -5.55 8.48 -5.36
CA LEU A 162 -6.69 7.56 -5.33
C LEU A 162 -6.31 6.20 -4.74
N LEU A 163 -5.17 5.62 -5.14
CA LEU A 163 -4.69 4.35 -4.58
C LEU A 163 -4.39 4.45 -3.09
N SER A 164 -3.89 5.60 -2.62
CA SER A 164 -3.66 5.84 -1.20
C SER A 164 -4.98 5.99 -0.43
N LEU A 165 -5.94 6.75 -0.98
CA LEU A 165 -7.24 6.97 -0.35
C LEU A 165 -8.13 5.72 -0.30
N ASP A 166 -7.97 4.79 -1.25
CA ASP A 166 -8.68 3.49 -1.21
C ASP A 166 -8.28 2.66 0.02
N ARG A 167 -7.17 2.99 0.67
CA ARG A 167 -6.55 2.28 1.79
C ARG A 167 -6.66 3.00 3.13
N LEU A 168 -7.21 4.20 3.13
CA LEU A 168 -7.34 5.03 4.33
C LEU A 168 -8.81 5.31 4.65
N PRO A 169 -9.17 5.37 5.93
CA PRO A 169 -10.45 5.93 6.32
C PRO A 169 -10.41 7.45 6.12
N GLY A 170 -11.25 7.98 5.24
CA GLY A 170 -11.36 9.42 5.02
C GLY A 170 -10.74 9.91 3.72
N ASN A 171 -10.51 11.22 3.65
CA ASN A 171 -10.08 11.91 2.42
C ASN A 171 -8.77 12.72 2.61
N GLU A 172 -8.00 12.43 3.65
CA GLU A 172 -6.78 13.15 3.98
C GLU A 172 -5.55 12.27 3.98
N LEU A 173 -4.44 12.84 3.48
CA LEU A 173 -3.11 12.26 3.48
C LEU A 173 -2.12 13.25 4.12
N VAL A 174 -1.27 12.77 5.01
CA VAL A 174 -0.17 13.57 5.58
C VAL A 174 1.11 13.21 4.82
N MET A 175 1.50 14.08 3.87
CA MET A 175 2.62 13.82 2.99
C MET A 175 3.25 15.13 2.49
N THR A 176 4.57 15.24 2.55
CA THR A 176 5.29 16.37 1.97
C THR A 176 5.47 16.22 0.47
N GLN A 177 5.64 17.34 -0.26
CA GLN A 177 5.92 17.30 -1.71
C GLN A 177 7.22 16.56 -2.03
N GLU A 178 8.20 16.61 -1.15
CA GLU A 178 9.46 15.87 -1.28
C GLU A 178 9.22 14.37 -1.25
N LEU A 179 8.42 13.89 -0.28
CA LEU A 179 8.07 12.46 -0.20
C LEU A 179 7.27 12.01 -1.42
N ILE A 180 6.31 12.81 -1.89
CA ILE A 180 5.55 12.50 -3.12
C ILE A 180 6.49 12.43 -4.32
N ALA A 181 7.44 13.36 -4.43
CA ALA A 181 8.42 13.38 -5.51
C ALA A 181 9.28 12.11 -5.52
N ASN A 182 9.75 11.67 -4.35
CA ASN A 182 10.49 10.43 -4.19
C ASN A 182 9.64 9.20 -4.55
N MET A 183 8.34 9.17 -4.17
CA MET A 183 7.43 8.08 -4.53
C MET A 183 7.18 8.02 -6.04
N LEU A 184 6.94 9.16 -6.68
CA LEU A 184 6.69 9.21 -8.12
C LEU A 184 7.97 9.14 -8.98
N GLY A 185 9.16 9.21 -8.36
CA GLY A 185 10.43 9.21 -9.07
C GLY A 185 10.65 10.46 -9.93
N VAL A 186 10.15 11.62 -9.47
CA VAL A 186 10.18 12.88 -10.20
C VAL A 186 10.82 13.99 -9.36
N ARG A 187 11.05 15.18 -9.97
CA ARG A 187 11.53 16.35 -9.24
C ARG A 187 10.41 17.01 -8.43
N ARG A 188 10.75 17.55 -7.26
CA ARG A 188 9.81 18.22 -6.36
C ARG A 188 9.02 19.36 -7.02
N GLU A 189 9.68 20.12 -7.90
CA GLU A 189 9.05 21.22 -8.64
C GLU A 189 7.88 20.73 -9.47
N GLY A 190 8.03 19.58 -10.16
CA GLY A 190 6.96 18.97 -10.94
C GLY A 190 5.74 18.59 -10.07
N VAL A 191 5.98 18.04 -8.88
CA VAL A 191 4.90 17.74 -7.92
C VAL A 191 4.21 19.02 -7.47
N THR A 192 4.99 20.08 -7.18
CA THR A 192 4.44 21.40 -6.79
C THR A 192 3.50 21.95 -7.86
N GLU A 193 3.92 21.92 -9.12
CA GLU A 193 3.10 22.37 -10.25
C GLU A 193 1.85 21.53 -10.45
N ALA A 194 1.98 20.18 -10.42
CA ALA A 194 0.84 19.27 -10.57
C ALA A 194 -0.18 19.48 -9.44
N ALA A 195 0.27 19.52 -8.18
CA ALA A 195 -0.58 19.78 -7.03
C ALA A 195 -1.27 21.15 -7.10
N THR A 196 -0.57 22.19 -7.59
CA THR A 196 -1.14 23.52 -7.80
C THR A 196 -2.28 23.48 -8.82
N ARG A 197 -2.10 22.78 -9.96
CA ARG A 197 -3.15 22.62 -10.97
C ARG A 197 -4.37 21.88 -10.43
N LEU A 198 -4.16 20.80 -9.64
CA LEU A 198 -5.27 20.08 -9.01
C LEU A 198 -6.01 20.94 -7.99
N GLN A 199 -5.28 21.77 -7.22
CA GLN A 199 -5.88 22.69 -6.26
C GLN A 199 -6.67 23.82 -6.95
N GLN A 200 -6.14 24.43 -8.02
CA GLN A 200 -6.85 25.43 -8.82
C GLN A 200 -8.12 24.87 -9.45
N SER A 201 -8.13 23.57 -9.77
CA SER A 201 -9.33 22.87 -10.29
C SER A 201 -10.30 22.46 -9.20
N GLY A 202 -10.04 22.79 -7.91
CA GLY A 202 -10.91 22.44 -6.79
C GLY A 202 -10.91 20.96 -6.38
N LEU A 203 -10.00 20.17 -6.92
CA LEU A 203 -9.97 18.71 -6.68
C LEU A 203 -9.35 18.35 -5.34
N ILE A 204 -8.32 19.12 -4.93
CA ILE A 204 -7.60 18.93 -3.67
C ILE A 204 -7.40 20.26 -2.95
N ARG A 205 -7.10 20.17 -1.66
CA ARG A 205 -6.46 21.24 -0.87
C ARG A 205 -5.14 20.71 -0.37
N TYR A 206 -4.06 21.45 -0.61
CA TYR A 206 -2.74 21.10 -0.12
C TYR A 206 -2.16 22.21 0.73
N SER A 207 -1.93 21.95 1.99
CA SER A 207 -1.37 22.91 2.93
C SER A 207 -0.56 22.22 4.02
N ARG A 208 0.64 22.72 4.29
CA ARG A 208 1.51 22.29 5.40
C ARG A 208 1.72 20.78 5.47
N GLY A 209 1.95 20.12 4.32
CA GLY A 209 2.17 18.68 4.26
C GLY A 209 0.90 17.84 4.43
N ARG A 210 -0.30 18.44 4.35
CA ARG A 210 -1.59 17.75 4.33
C ARG A 210 -2.25 17.93 2.98
N ILE A 211 -2.75 16.85 2.41
CA ILE A 211 -3.56 16.83 1.20
C ILE A 211 -4.94 16.36 1.59
N SER A 212 -5.95 17.21 1.38
CA SER A 212 -7.35 16.83 1.51
C SER A 212 -7.95 16.73 0.11
N VAL A 213 -8.53 15.60 -0.24
CA VAL A 213 -9.27 15.44 -1.50
C VAL A 213 -10.67 16.01 -1.32
N LEU A 214 -11.01 17.00 -2.12
CA LEU A 214 -12.28 17.72 -2.09
C LEU A 214 -13.29 17.13 -3.05
N ASP A 215 -12.84 16.66 -4.22
CA ASP A 215 -13.66 16.03 -5.26
C ASP A 215 -12.96 14.75 -5.76
N ARG A 216 -13.36 13.62 -5.16
CA ARG A 216 -12.86 12.29 -5.56
C ARG A 216 -13.29 11.94 -6.98
N ALA A 217 -14.56 12.23 -7.35
CA ALA A 217 -15.07 11.92 -8.68
C ALA A 217 -14.33 12.71 -9.77
N GLY A 218 -13.95 13.95 -9.48
CA GLY A 218 -13.10 14.77 -10.33
C GLY A 218 -11.70 14.20 -10.51
N LEU A 219 -11.08 13.68 -9.42
CA LEU A 219 -9.80 12.97 -9.51
C LEU A 219 -9.90 11.69 -10.36
N GLU A 220 -10.98 10.91 -10.21
CA GLU A 220 -11.24 9.70 -10.99
C GLU A 220 -11.41 9.98 -12.49
N LYS A 221 -12.00 11.13 -12.85
CA LYS A 221 -12.09 11.58 -14.24
C LYS A 221 -10.76 12.09 -14.80
N ARG A 222 -9.87 12.62 -13.95
CA ARG A 222 -8.59 13.21 -14.36
C ARG A 222 -7.45 12.19 -14.36
N THR A 223 -7.58 11.10 -13.63
CA THR A 223 -6.57 10.03 -13.64
C THR A 223 -6.53 9.28 -14.96
N CYS A 224 -5.50 8.45 -15.16
CA CYS A 224 -5.42 7.54 -16.29
C CYS A 224 -6.12 6.21 -15.99
N GLU A 225 -6.32 5.41 -17.03
CA GLU A 225 -6.90 4.05 -16.95
C GLU A 225 -6.15 3.12 -15.99
N CYS A 226 -4.87 3.39 -15.70
CA CYS A 226 -4.05 2.57 -14.81
C CYS A 226 -4.66 2.41 -13.42
N TYR A 227 -5.36 3.43 -12.90
CA TYR A 227 -6.10 3.32 -11.64
C TYR A 227 -7.20 2.28 -11.71
N ALA A 228 -8.05 2.38 -12.74
CA ALA A 228 -9.19 1.47 -12.90
C ALA A 228 -8.76 0.02 -13.16
N VAL A 229 -7.65 -0.18 -13.90
CA VAL A 229 -7.09 -1.52 -14.14
C VAL A 229 -6.65 -2.16 -12.82
N VAL A 230 -5.89 -1.44 -12.00
CA VAL A 230 -5.42 -1.94 -10.70
C VAL A 230 -6.63 -2.27 -9.81
N LYS A 231 -7.57 -1.33 -9.67
CA LYS A 231 -8.76 -1.53 -8.83
C LYS A 231 -9.56 -2.76 -9.24
N LYS A 232 -9.88 -2.91 -10.53
CA LYS A 232 -10.61 -4.06 -11.07
C LYS A 232 -9.90 -5.39 -10.83
N GLU A 233 -8.57 -5.40 -10.88
CA GLU A 233 -7.79 -6.62 -10.67
C GLU A 233 -7.79 -7.04 -9.19
N TYR A 234 -7.66 -6.09 -8.27
CA TYR A 234 -7.83 -6.37 -6.84
C TYR A 234 -9.24 -6.86 -6.55
N ASP A 235 -10.27 -6.18 -7.05
CA ASP A 235 -11.69 -6.56 -6.88
C ASP A 235 -11.99 -7.97 -7.44
N ARG A 236 -11.35 -8.35 -8.55
CA ARG A 236 -11.52 -9.67 -9.18
C ARG A 236 -10.83 -10.81 -8.43
N LEU A 237 -9.64 -10.55 -7.90
CA LEU A 237 -8.77 -11.60 -7.34
C LEU A 237 -8.95 -11.80 -5.85
N LEU A 238 -9.30 -10.74 -5.13
CA LEU A 238 -9.48 -10.79 -3.69
C LEU A 238 -10.97 -10.75 -3.34
N PRO A 239 -11.44 -11.67 -2.49
CA PRO A 239 -12.83 -11.67 -2.07
C PRO A 239 -13.12 -10.40 -1.26
N HIS A 240 -14.14 -9.65 -1.66
CA HIS A 240 -14.68 -8.59 -0.82
C HIS A 240 -15.39 -9.23 0.37
N THR A 241 -14.81 -9.10 1.53
CA THR A 241 -15.55 -9.35 2.76
C THR A 241 -16.49 -8.16 2.93
N THR A 242 -17.75 -8.29 2.50
CA THR A 242 -18.79 -7.39 2.95
C THR A 242 -18.78 -7.48 4.47
N ALA A 243 -18.38 -6.38 5.13
CA ALA A 243 -18.59 -6.24 6.56
C ALA A 243 -20.08 -6.43 6.83
N VAL A 244 -20.42 -7.48 7.58
CA VAL A 244 -21.77 -7.73 8.10
C VAL A 244 -21.95 -6.81 9.30
#